data_2b659362f469321357be401a2fd042f6
#
_entry.id   2b659362f469321357be401a2fd042f6
#
_cell.length_a   1.000
_cell.length_b   1.000
_cell.length_c   1.000
_cell.angle_alpha   90.00
_cell.angle_beta   90.00
_cell.angle_gamma   90.00
#
_symmetry.space_group_name_H-M   'P 1'
#
loop_
_entity.id
_entity.type
_entity.pdbx_description
1 polymer ?
#
loop_
_entity_poly.entity_id
_entity_poly.type
_entity_poly.pdbx_seq_one_letter_code
_entity_poly.pdbx_strand_id
1 'polypeptide(L)'
;IYSILNKDQINKLEQTKDLDCSYELPGVSRYRVNVCYQRGRIRTTIRTIPTEIKSFQDLGMEGGVFEKICQIPKGLILVTGATGSGKSTTLAAMIDYVNRNRPNHIVTIEDPIEFVHPDKNCMVTQREIGADTPTFASALKHVLRQDPDIVLIGEMRDRETVQVGLELSETGHLTFATLHASDAIQTINRVIDIFPPGQQSQIRTQLGFVLEAVVCQQLLK
;
A
#
# COMPACT_ATOMS: atom_id res chain seq x y z
N ILE A 1 -15.75 -16.80 17.12
CA ILE A 1 -15.38 -15.77 16.15
C ILE A 1 -16.37 -14.60 16.14
N TYR A 2 -17.66 -14.83 16.25
CA TYR A 2 -18.68 -13.76 16.24
C TYR A 2 -18.46 -12.66 17.30
N SER A 3 -17.79 -12.96 18.41
CA SER A 3 -17.48 -11.99 19.47
C SER A 3 -16.46 -10.90 19.08
N ILE A 4 -15.71 -11.11 17.99
CA ILE A 4 -14.71 -10.16 17.50
C ILE A 4 -15.15 -9.47 16.22
N LEU A 5 -16.28 -9.86 15.64
CA LEU A 5 -16.83 -9.29 14.41
C LEU A 5 -17.92 -8.27 14.74
N ASN A 6 -17.96 -7.18 13.96
CA ASN A 6 -19.07 -6.24 14.01
C ASN A 6 -20.28 -6.76 13.21
N LYS A 7 -21.44 -6.09 13.31
CA LYS A 7 -22.70 -6.53 12.68
C LYS A 7 -22.59 -6.65 11.15
N ASP A 8 -21.90 -5.71 10.50
CA ASP A 8 -21.77 -5.70 9.03
C ASP A 8 -20.86 -6.84 8.56
N GLN A 9 -19.78 -7.10 9.30
CA GLN A 9 -18.89 -8.24 9.07
C GLN A 9 -19.62 -9.58 9.26
N ILE A 10 -20.46 -9.70 10.28
CA ILE A 10 -21.29 -10.89 10.50
C ILE A 10 -22.25 -11.09 9.31
N ASN A 11 -22.98 -10.04 8.92
CA ASN A 11 -23.90 -10.09 7.79
C ASN A 11 -23.19 -10.50 6.49
N LYS A 12 -22.02 -9.91 6.22
CA LYS A 12 -21.19 -10.27 5.07
C LYS A 12 -20.77 -11.74 5.12
N LEU A 13 -20.25 -12.20 6.25
CA LEU A 13 -19.85 -13.60 6.44
C LEU A 13 -21.01 -14.58 6.23
N GLU A 14 -22.19 -14.26 6.73
CA GLU A 14 -23.38 -15.14 6.55
C GLU A 14 -23.89 -15.18 5.11
N GLN A 15 -23.75 -14.07 4.37
CA GLN A 15 -24.14 -13.99 2.95
C GLN A 15 -23.12 -14.63 2.02
N THR A 16 -21.84 -14.26 2.17
CA THR A 16 -20.78 -14.66 1.23
C THR A 16 -20.06 -15.94 1.61
N LYS A 17 -20.20 -16.40 2.88
CA LYS A 17 -19.52 -17.53 3.48
C LYS A 17 -18.00 -17.36 3.58
N ASP A 18 -17.51 -16.15 3.32
CA ASP A 18 -16.10 -15.78 3.40
C ASP A 18 -15.96 -14.32 3.84
N LEU A 19 -14.97 -14.04 4.68
CA LEU A 19 -14.70 -12.70 5.22
C LEU A 19 -13.21 -12.51 5.47
N ASP A 20 -12.62 -11.51 4.85
CA ASP A 20 -11.35 -10.94 5.26
C ASP A 20 -11.59 -9.68 6.07
N CYS A 21 -10.94 -9.55 7.22
CA CYS A 21 -11.01 -8.37 8.06
C CYS A 21 -9.74 -8.22 8.91
N SER A 22 -9.55 -7.05 9.48
CA SER A 22 -8.57 -6.83 10.53
C SER A 22 -9.25 -6.85 11.91
N TYR A 23 -8.49 -7.23 12.93
CA TYR A 23 -8.89 -7.18 14.32
C TYR A 23 -7.75 -6.63 15.16
N GLU A 24 -8.03 -5.61 15.96
CA GLU A 24 -7.04 -5.03 16.87
C GLU A 24 -7.37 -5.43 18.31
N LEU A 25 -6.36 -5.96 18.99
CA LEU A 25 -6.39 -6.18 20.45
C LEU A 25 -5.57 -5.06 21.09
N PRO A 26 -6.22 -4.05 21.70
CA PRO A 26 -5.54 -2.87 22.23
C PRO A 26 -4.40 -3.23 23.19
N GLY A 27 -3.23 -2.62 22.99
CA GLY A 27 -2.03 -2.85 23.78
C GLY A 27 -1.31 -4.18 23.54
N VAL A 28 -1.78 -5.00 22.59
CA VAL A 28 -1.17 -6.29 22.24
C VAL A 28 -0.70 -6.33 20.81
N SER A 29 -1.64 -6.35 19.84
CA SER A 29 -1.31 -6.41 18.42
C SER A 29 -2.53 -6.21 17.53
N ARG A 30 -2.29 -5.97 16.24
CA ARG A 30 -3.28 -6.03 15.17
C ARG A 30 -3.14 -7.35 14.42
N TYR A 31 -4.26 -7.90 13.97
CA TYR A 31 -4.33 -9.20 13.32
C TYR A 31 -5.08 -9.10 12.00
N ARG A 32 -4.59 -9.78 10.97
CA ARG A 32 -5.36 -10.11 9.78
C ARG A 32 -6.13 -11.40 10.02
N VAL A 33 -7.42 -11.36 9.81
CA VAL A 33 -8.34 -12.47 10.09
C VAL A 33 -9.09 -12.84 8.80
N ASN A 34 -8.91 -14.06 8.34
CA ASN A 34 -9.77 -14.67 7.32
C ASN A 34 -10.71 -15.65 8.01
N VAL A 35 -12.00 -15.53 7.71
CA VAL A 35 -13.06 -16.41 8.23
C VAL A 35 -13.80 -17.02 7.05
N CYS A 36 -13.87 -18.33 6.98
CA CYS A 36 -14.61 -19.03 5.92
C CYS A 36 -15.42 -20.18 6.46
N TYR A 37 -16.38 -20.67 5.66
CA TYR A 37 -17.10 -21.89 5.94
C TYR A 37 -16.42 -23.10 5.29
N GLN A 38 -16.20 -24.14 6.09
CA GLN A 38 -15.68 -25.43 5.63
C GLN A 38 -16.55 -26.56 6.19
N ARG A 39 -17.16 -27.37 5.32
CA ARG A 39 -18.03 -28.52 5.71
C ARG A 39 -19.10 -28.12 6.73
N GLY A 40 -19.77 -26.99 6.49
CA GLY A 40 -20.82 -26.47 7.37
C GLY A 40 -20.34 -25.87 8.72
N ARG A 41 -19.03 -25.73 8.92
CA ARG A 41 -18.43 -25.14 10.12
C ARG A 41 -17.57 -23.93 9.76
N ILE A 42 -17.45 -22.99 10.68
CA ILE A 42 -16.57 -21.84 10.55
C ILE A 42 -15.11 -22.27 10.77
N ARG A 43 -14.25 -21.84 9.86
CA ARG A 43 -12.79 -21.90 9.99
C ARG A 43 -12.21 -20.49 9.98
N THR A 44 -11.23 -20.26 10.83
CA THR A 44 -10.57 -18.95 10.95
C THR A 44 -9.05 -19.12 10.83
N THR A 45 -8.44 -18.27 10.02
CA THR A 45 -6.99 -18.12 9.91
C THR A 45 -6.62 -16.75 10.42
N ILE A 46 -5.71 -16.66 11.39
CA ILE A 46 -5.29 -15.42 12.03
C ILE A 46 -3.78 -15.25 11.81
N ARG A 47 -3.37 -14.08 11.35
CA ARG A 47 -1.96 -13.69 11.22
C ARG A 47 -1.72 -12.41 11.99
N THR A 48 -0.66 -12.37 12.78
CA THR A 48 -0.24 -11.14 13.47
C THR A 48 0.34 -10.15 12.47
N ILE A 49 -0.09 -8.90 12.53
CA ILE A 49 0.49 -7.80 11.78
C ILE A 49 1.70 -7.29 12.58
N PRO A 50 2.90 -7.22 11.99
CA PRO A 50 4.08 -6.75 12.68
C PRO A 50 3.94 -5.28 13.11
N THR A 51 4.36 -4.98 14.33
CA THR A 51 4.48 -3.61 14.84
C THR A 51 5.91 -3.08 14.75
N GLU A 52 6.89 -3.99 14.64
CA GLU A 52 8.28 -3.64 14.47
C GLU A 52 8.63 -3.52 12.99
N ILE A 53 9.08 -2.34 12.60
CA ILE A 53 9.50 -2.04 11.23
C ILE A 53 11.02 -2.06 11.19
N LYS A 54 11.56 -2.92 10.32
CA LYS A 54 13.00 -3.05 10.10
C LYS A 54 13.57 -1.82 9.39
N SER A 55 14.77 -1.40 9.78
CA SER A 55 15.51 -0.36 9.08
C SER A 55 16.08 -0.88 7.75
N PHE A 56 16.55 0.03 6.89
CA PHE A 56 17.26 -0.37 5.66
C PHE A 56 18.49 -1.22 5.95
N GLN A 57 19.21 -0.96 7.02
CA GLN A 57 20.37 -1.74 7.45
C GLN A 57 19.97 -3.16 7.86
N ASP A 58 18.89 -3.32 8.64
CA ASP A 58 18.36 -4.65 9.03
C ASP A 58 17.88 -5.46 7.83
N LEU A 59 17.53 -4.80 6.74
CA LEU A 59 17.12 -5.43 5.48
C LEU A 59 18.30 -5.68 4.52
N GLY A 60 19.53 -5.33 4.89
CA GLY A 60 20.70 -5.42 4.02
C GLY A 60 20.68 -4.45 2.84
N MET A 61 19.91 -3.37 2.93
CA MET A 61 19.79 -2.33 1.90
C MET A 61 20.80 -1.22 2.15
N GLU A 62 22.06 -1.52 1.92
CA GLU A 62 23.16 -0.59 2.14
C GLU A 62 23.35 0.38 0.96
N GLY A 63 24.14 1.44 1.18
CA GLY A 63 24.59 2.38 0.13
C GLY A 63 23.78 3.67 0.00
N GLY A 64 22.80 3.93 0.86
CA GLY A 64 22.10 5.22 0.94
C GLY A 64 21.17 5.53 -0.25
N VAL A 65 20.89 4.53 -1.11
CA VAL A 65 20.01 4.72 -2.28
C VAL A 65 18.55 4.91 -1.84
N PHE A 66 18.09 4.09 -0.91
CA PHE A 66 16.71 4.17 -0.40
C PHE A 66 16.47 5.45 0.38
N GLU A 67 17.46 5.91 1.15
CA GLU A 67 17.42 7.19 1.85
C GLU A 67 17.27 8.35 0.86
N LYS A 68 18.03 8.34 -0.24
CA LYS A 68 17.93 9.35 -1.30
C LYS A 68 16.56 9.33 -1.97
N ILE A 69 16.02 8.16 -2.28
CA ILE A 69 14.68 8.00 -2.85
C ILE A 69 13.62 8.56 -1.89
N CYS A 70 13.74 8.30 -0.60
CA CYS A 70 12.82 8.81 0.42
C CYS A 70 12.91 10.33 0.66
N GLN A 71 13.99 10.99 0.19
CA GLN A 71 14.16 12.44 0.28
C GLN A 71 13.61 13.20 -0.93
N ILE A 72 13.21 12.50 -2.00
CA ILE A 72 12.59 13.10 -3.17
C ILE A 72 11.33 13.87 -2.73
N PRO A 73 11.14 15.14 -3.17
CA PRO A 73 10.04 15.96 -2.67
C PRO A 73 8.68 15.55 -3.24
N LYS A 74 8.63 15.05 -4.47
CA LYS A 74 7.42 14.67 -5.21
C LYS A 74 7.73 13.68 -6.31
N GLY A 75 6.71 12.99 -6.82
CA GLY A 75 6.82 12.05 -7.92
C GLY A 75 6.36 10.65 -7.54
N LEU A 76 6.48 9.72 -8.45
CA LEU A 76 6.01 8.33 -8.31
C LEU A 76 7.18 7.38 -8.07
N ILE A 77 7.09 6.62 -7.01
CA ILE A 77 8.02 5.53 -6.70
C ILE A 77 7.25 4.22 -6.73
N LEU A 78 7.67 3.32 -7.61
CA LEU A 78 7.05 2.01 -7.78
C LEU A 78 7.91 0.91 -7.14
N VAL A 79 7.31 0.11 -6.27
CA VAL A 79 7.94 -1.09 -5.72
C VAL A 79 7.26 -2.33 -6.30
N THR A 80 8.01 -3.15 -7.01
CA THR A 80 7.48 -4.26 -7.78
C THR A 80 8.20 -5.57 -7.48
N GLY A 81 7.59 -6.68 -7.79
CA GLY A 81 8.09 -8.03 -7.55
C GLY A 81 6.97 -9.03 -7.30
N ALA A 82 7.31 -10.31 -7.22
CA ALA A 82 6.36 -11.38 -6.93
C ALA A 82 5.72 -11.24 -5.54
N THR A 83 4.61 -11.94 -5.31
CA THR A 83 4.06 -12.09 -3.96
C THR A 83 5.09 -12.74 -3.04
N GLY A 84 5.28 -12.19 -1.85
CA GLY A 84 6.29 -12.68 -0.89
C GLY A 84 7.72 -12.24 -1.18
N SER A 85 7.96 -11.35 -2.16
CA SER A 85 9.31 -10.82 -2.43
C SER A 85 9.79 -9.74 -1.45
N GLY A 86 8.96 -9.35 -0.48
CA GLY A 86 9.31 -8.36 0.54
C GLY A 86 8.91 -6.90 0.20
N LYS A 87 8.06 -6.67 -0.83
CA LYS A 87 7.61 -5.31 -1.21
C LYS A 87 7.08 -4.49 -0.03
N SER A 88 6.14 -5.06 0.70
CA SER A 88 5.51 -4.38 1.86
C SER A 88 6.52 -4.08 2.97
N THR A 89 7.48 -4.98 3.19
CA THR A 89 8.57 -4.77 4.17
C THR A 89 9.47 -3.60 3.75
N THR A 90 9.82 -3.53 2.46
CA THR A 90 10.62 -2.43 1.90
C THR A 90 9.87 -1.11 1.98
N LEU A 91 8.60 -1.10 1.59
CA LEU A 91 7.75 0.10 1.69
C LEU A 91 7.58 0.54 3.15
N ALA A 92 7.37 -0.39 4.08
CA ALA A 92 7.29 -0.06 5.49
C ALA A 92 8.58 0.61 5.99
N ALA A 93 9.76 0.09 5.58
CA ALA A 93 11.04 0.73 5.91
C ALA A 93 11.18 2.13 5.28
N MET A 94 10.72 2.32 4.03
CA MET A 94 10.74 3.64 3.37
C MET A 94 9.81 4.64 4.08
N ILE A 95 8.60 4.24 4.41
CA ILE A 95 7.63 5.06 5.15
C ILE A 95 8.15 5.37 6.55
N ASP A 96 8.72 4.40 7.26
CA ASP A 96 9.28 4.63 8.59
C ASP A 96 10.49 5.57 8.55
N TYR A 97 11.35 5.47 7.52
CA TYR A 97 12.45 6.40 7.33
C TYR A 97 11.94 7.83 7.12
N VAL A 98 10.95 8.03 6.27
CA VAL A 98 10.31 9.34 6.07
C VAL A 98 9.68 9.84 7.37
N ASN A 99 8.93 9.00 8.06
CA ASN A 99 8.25 9.31 9.32
C ASN A 99 9.21 9.75 10.44
N ARG A 100 10.46 9.26 10.41
CA ARG A 100 11.50 9.67 11.37
C ARG A 100 12.21 10.98 11.00
N ASN A 101 12.28 11.30 9.70
CA ASN A 101 13.23 12.31 9.21
C ASN A 101 12.56 13.54 8.59
N ARG A 102 11.23 13.53 8.38
CA ARG A 102 10.51 14.63 7.72
C ARG A 102 9.27 15.02 8.53
N PRO A 103 8.93 16.32 8.63
CA PRO A 103 7.70 16.78 9.27
C PRO A 103 6.56 16.85 8.22
N ASN A 104 6.03 15.72 7.80
CA ASN A 104 5.06 15.59 6.72
C ASN A 104 3.77 14.90 7.19
N HIS A 105 2.71 14.99 6.39
CA HIS A 105 1.51 14.17 6.54
C HIS A 105 1.59 13.00 5.55
N ILE A 106 1.63 11.78 6.08
CA ILE A 106 1.61 10.53 5.32
C ILE A 106 0.20 9.96 5.37
N VAL A 107 -0.38 9.70 4.20
CA VAL A 107 -1.66 8.97 4.09
C VAL A 107 -1.41 7.64 3.38
N THR A 108 -1.81 6.53 3.98
CA THR A 108 -1.75 5.22 3.35
C THR A 108 -3.16 4.69 3.05
N ILE A 109 -3.30 3.99 1.92
CA ILE A 109 -4.52 3.30 1.51
C ILE A 109 -4.12 1.87 1.17
N GLU A 110 -4.59 0.92 1.96
CA GLU A 110 -4.10 -0.46 1.96
C GLU A 110 -5.24 -1.49 2.01
N ASP A 111 -4.98 -2.71 1.50
CA ASP A 111 -5.95 -3.81 1.47
C ASP A 111 -5.26 -5.16 1.75
N PRO A 112 -5.13 -5.53 3.03
CA PRO A 112 -5.26 -4.75 4.27
C PRO A 112 -3.97 -4.01 4.65
N ILE A 113 -3.99 -3.29 5.79
CA ILE A 113 -2.77 -2.74 6.42
C ILE A 113 -1.84 -3.87 6.81
N GLU A 114 -0.59 -3.83 6.30
CA GLU A 114 0.42 -4.87 6.57
C GLU A 114 1.43 -4.48 7.66
N PHE A 115 1.62 -3.19 7.93
CA PHE A 115 2.45 -2.67 9.01
C PHE A 115 1.76 -1.47 9.66
N VAL A 116 1.82 -1.38 10.98
CA VAL A 116 1.30 -0.22 11.71
C VAL A 116 2.41 0.82 11.88
N HIS A 117 2.15 2.03 11.42
CA HIS A 117 3.06 3.16 11.52
C HIS A 117 2.60 4.12 12.61
N PRO A 118 3.25 4.18 13.79
CA PRO A 118 2.93 5.20 14.78
C PRO A 118 3.40 6.58 14.29
N ASP A 119 2.73 7.64 14.75
CA ASP A 119 3.21 9.00 14.54
C ASP A 119 4.60 9.19 15.17
N LYS A 120 5.53 9.78 14.40
CA LYS A 120 6.87 10.17 14.86
C LYS A 120 7.10 11.66 14.58
N ASN A 121 7.86 11.98 13.51
CA ASN A 121 7.95 13.35 13.03
C ASN A 121 6.84 13.68 12.04
N CYS A 122 6.28 12.67 11.37
CA CYS A 122 5.10 12.80 10.53
C CYS A 122 3.82 12.53 11.33
N MET A 123 2.71 13.09 10.87
CA MET A 123 1.38 12.56 11.12
C MET A 123 1.12 11.42 10.14
N VAL A 124 0.62 10.27 10.60
CA VAL A 124 0.36 9.10 9.74
C VAL A 124 -1.11 8.71 9.81
N THR A 125 -1.79 8.80 8.68
CA THR A 125 -3.19 8.39 8.52
C THR A 125 -3.24 7.13 7.67
N GLN A 126 -3.44 5.96 8.30
CA GLN A 126 -3.58 4.68 7.59
C GLN A 126 -5.05 4.34 7.41
N ARG A 127 -5.45 4.02 6.18
CA ARG A 127 -6.82 3.67 5.83
C ARG A 127 -6.90 2.30 5.18
N GLU A 128 -7.66 1.41 5.78
CA GLU A 128 -7.88 0.04 5.29
C GLU A 128 -9.15 -0.06 4.44
N ILE A 129 -9.05 -0.72 3.30
CA ILE A 129 -10.21 -1.01 2.46
C ILE A 129 -11.17 -1.95 3.21
N GLY A 130 -12.45 -1.64 3.16
CA GLY A 130 -13.50 -2.40 3.82
C GLY A 130 -13.73 -2.06 5.29
N ALA A 131 -12.72 -1.50 5.98
CA ALA A 131 -12.85 -1.03 7.36
C ALA A 131 -13.05 0.49 7.42
N ASP A 132 -12.14 1.26 6.80
CA ASP A 132 -12.10 2.73 6.88
C ASP A 132 -12.61 3.40 5.60
N THR A 133 -12.63 2.67 4.50
CA THR A 133 -13.07 3.15 3.19
C THR A 133 -13.58 1.98 2.33
N PRO A 134 -14.61 2.18 1.50
CA PRO A 134 -15.19 1.07 0.73
C PRO A 134 -14.29 0.56 -0.39
N THR A 135 -13.52 1.44 -1.06
CA THR A 135 -12.67 1.08 -2.21
C THR A 135 -11.45 1.99 -2.31
N PHE A 136 -10.41 1.55 -3.02
CA PHE A 136 -9.26 2.40 -3.36
C PHE A 136 -9.70 3.69 -4.07
N ALA A 137 -10.54 3.60 -5.07
CA ALA A 137 -11.06 4.73 -5.82
C ALA A 137 -11.76 5.76 -4.93
N SER A 138 -12.61 5.30 -4.01
CA SER A 138 -13.29 6.17 -3.04
C SER A 138 -12.29 6.86 -2.11
N ALA A 139 -11.33 6.12 -1.57
CA ALA A 139 -10.29 6.69 -0.70
C ALA A 139 -9.46 7.75 -1.43
N LEU A 140 -9.00 7.43 -2.64
CA LEU A 140 -8.15 8.30 -3.45
C LEU A 140 -8.85 9.60 -3.88
N LYS A 141 -10.17 9.57 -4.18
CA LYS A 141 -10.95 10.81 -4.45
C LYS A 141 -10.93 11.79 -3.29
N HIS A 142 -10.78 11.29 -2.07
CA HIS A 142 -10.81 12.11 -0.87
C HIS A 142 -9.42 12.42 -0.31
N VAL A 143 -8.38 11.72 -0.76
CA VAL A 143 -7.03 11.88 -0.20
C VAL A 143 -6.51 13.31 -0.35
N LEU A 144 -6.71 13.96 -1.49
CA LEU A 144 -6.29 15.35 -1.74
C LEU A 144 -6.94 16.37 -0.78
N ARG A 145 -8.07 16.02 -0.15
CA ARG A 145 -8.73 16.88 0.84
C ARG A 145 -8.21 16.67 2.26
N GLN A 146 -7.29 15.73 2.43
CA GLN A 146 -6.65 15.43 3.71
C GLN A 146 -5.29 16.13 3.84
N ASP A 147 -4.94 16.96 2.85
CA ASP A 147 -3.66 17.70 2.80
C ASP A 147 -2.43 16.80 3.02
N PRO A 148 -2.29 15.71 2.24
CA PRO A 148 -1.15 14.81 2.38
C PRO A 148 0.06 15.42 1.68
N ASP A 149 1.26 15.20 2.21
CA ASP A 149 2.52 15.40 1.49
C ASP A 149 2.94 14.12 0.78
N ILE A 150 2.62 13.00 1.40
CA ILE A 150 3.06 11.66 0.97
C ILE A 150 1.88 10.71 0.97
N VAL A 151 1.72 9.96 -0.12
CA VAL A 151 0.65 8.97 -0.27
C VAL A 151 1.24 7.61 -0.57
N LEU A 152 0.84 6.60 0.20
CA LEU A 152 1.09 5.19 -0.12
C LEU A 152 -0.18 4.56 -0.68
N ILE A 153 -0.11 4.05 -1.89
CA ILE A 153 -1.14 3.24 -2.53
C ILE A 153 -0.69 1.77 -2.45
N GLY A 154 -1.35 0.99 -1.62
CA GLY A 154 -0.96 -0.39 -1.34
C GLY A 154 -0.76 -1.22 -2.60
N GLU A 155 -1.67 -1.12 -3.58
CA GLU A 155 -1.51 -1.74 -4.89
C GLU A 155 -2.29 -1.00 -6.00
N MET A 156 -1.63 -0.80 -7.14
CA MET A 156 -2.25 -0.26 -8.37
C MET A 156 -2.70 -1.41 -9.28
N ARG A 157 -3.97 -1.85 -9.16
CA ARG A 157 -4.52 -2.98 -9.92
C ARG A 157 -5.35 -2.57 -11.13
N ASP A 158 -5.97 -1.42 -11.07
CA ASP A 158 -6.95 -0.95 -12.04
C ASP A 158 -6.61 0.45 -12.56
N ARG A 159 -7.28 0.82 -13.64
CA ARG A 159 -7.06 2.09 -14.34
C ARG A 159 -7.31 3.30 -13.45
N GLU A 160 -8.37 3.27 -12.62
CA GLU A 160 -8.76 4.41 -11.79
C GLU A 160 -7.68 4.68 -10.72
N THR A 161 -7.19 3.62 -10.08
CA THR A 161 -6.12 3.72 -9.08
C THR A 161 -4.81 4.22 -9.68
N VAL A 162 -4.44 3.73 -10.88
CA VAL A 162 -3.23 4.20 -11.59
C VAL A 162 -3.36 5.65 -11.98
N GLN A 163 -4.51 6.05 -12.54
CA GLN A 163 -4.76 7.44 -12.95
C GLN A 163 -4.59 8.41 -11.79
N VAL A 164 -5.20 8.11 -10.63
CA VAL A 164 -5.08 8.99 -9.45
C VAL A 164 -3.66 8.98 -8.89
N GLY A 165 -2.95 7.85 -8.91
CA GLY A 165 -1.54 7.80 -8.51
C GLY A 165 -0.65 8.71 -9.36
N LEU A 166 -0.88 8.76 -10.68
CA LEU A 166 -0.19 9.68 -11.59
C LEU A 166 -0.56 11.14 -11.29
N GLU A 167 -1.84 11.45 -11.09
CA GLU A 167 -2.33 12.80 -10.78
C GLU A 167 -1.75 13.33 -9.46
N LEU A 168 -1.71 12.50 -8.40
CA LEU A 168 -1.07 12.84 -7.12
C LEU A 168 0.40 13.22 -7.33
N SER A 169 1.12 12.42 -8.10
CA SER A 169 2.54 12.62 -8.36
C SER A 169 2.80 13.91 -9.18
N GLU A 170 1.91 14.27 -10.11
CA GLU A 170 1.97 15.52 -10.86
C GLU A 170 1.65 16.75 -10.01
N THR A 171 0.70 16.62 -9.10
CA THR A 171 0.21 17.73 -8.26
C THR A 171 1.10 18.03 -7.06
N GLY A 172 2.27 17.41 -6.97
CA GLY A 172 3.30 17.78 -5.99
C GLY A 172 3.49 16.83 -4.82
N HIS A 173 2.79 15.69 -4.81
CA HIS A 173 2.88 14.70 -3.75
C HIS A 173 3.95 13.63 -4.05
N LEU A 174 4.61 13.12 -3.03
CA LEU A 174 5.44 11.93 -3.15
C LEU A 174 4.54 10.69 -3.01
N THR A 175 4.42 9.93 -4.09
CA THR A 175 3.52 8.77 -4.15
C THR A 175 4.33 7.48 -4.20
N PHE A 176 4.11 6.62 -3.23
CA PHE A 176 4.61 5.24 -3.23
C PHE A 176 3.50 4.29 -3.66
N ALA A 177 3.80 3.32 -4.51
CA ALA A 177 2.82 2.32 -4.90
C ALA A 177 3.45 0.97 -5.20
N THR A 178 2.64 -0.10 -5.12
CA THR A 178 3.11 -1.43 -5.56
C THR A 178 2.43 -1.88 -6.84
N LEU A 179 3.18 -2.73 -7.56
CA LEU A 179 2.72 -3.47 -8.72
C LEU A 179 3.29 -4.89 -8.68
N HIS A 180 2.65 -5.80 -9.41
CA HIS A 180 3.17 -7.15 -9.62
C HIS A 180 3.78 -7.26 -11.01
N ALA A 181 5.08 -6.98 -11.12
CA ALA A 181 5.88 -7.19 -12.33
C ALA A 181 7.28 -7.67 -11.93
N SER A 182 7.99 -8.34 -12.83
CA SER A 182 9.29 -8.95 -12.55
C SER A 182 10.47 -8.01 -12.73
N ASP A 183 10.30 -6.96 -13.55
CA ASP A 183 11.35 -5.99 -13.86
C ASP A 183 10.78 -4.59 -14.16
N ALA A 184 11.66 -3.61 -14.32
CA ALA A 184 11.27 -2.22 -14.52
C ALA A 184 10.54 -1.99 -15.86
N ILE A 185 10.94 -2.67 -16.91
CA ILE A 185 10.32 -2.53 -18.24
C ILE A 185 8.89 -3.06 -18.21
N GLN A 186 8.69 -4.25 -17.63
CA GLN A 186 7.35 -4.82 -17.46
C GLN A 186 6.48 -3.97 -16.53
N THR A 187 7.06 -3.34 -15.50
CA THR A 187 6.34 -2.43 -14.60
C THR A 187 5.79 -1.25 -15.39
N ILE A 188 6.64 -0.58 -16.19
CA ILE A 188 6.23 0.56 -17.03
C ILE A 188 5.16 0.15 -18.04
N ASN A 189 5.39 -0.95 -18.75
CA ASN A 189 4.42 -1.46 -19.72
C ASN A 189 3.07 -1.78 -19.06
N ARG A 190 3.07 -2.42 -17.89
CA ARG A 190 1.85 -2.74 -17.15
C ARG A 190 1.05 -1.50 -16.75
N VAL A 191 1.71 -0.43 -16.32
CA VAL A 191 1.06 0.85 -16.04
C VAL A 191 0.39 1.41 -17.29
N ILE A 192 1.07 1.33 -18.45
CA ILE A 192 0.56 1.87 -19.71
C ILE A 192 -0.58 1.01 -20.27
N ASP A 193 -0.43 -0.32 -20.24
CA ASP A 193 -1.36 -1.27 -20.87
C ASP A 193 -2.71 -1.38 -20.16
N ILE A 194 -2.83 -0.89 -18.93
CA ILE A 194 -4.11 -0.72 -18.22
C ILE A 194 -5.04 0.28 -18.95
N PHE A 195 -4.46 1.21 -19.74
CA PHE A 195 -5.22 2.24 -20.45
C PHE A 195 -5.55 1.82 -21.87
N PRO A 196 -6.69 2.31 -22.42
CA PRO A 196 -7.04 2.09 -23.83
C PRO A 196 -5.97 2.64 -24.75
N PRO A 197 -5.76 2.05 -25.95
CA PRO A 197 -4.71 2.45 -26.91
C PRO A 197 -4.64 3.96 -27.19
N GLY A 198 -5.80 4.62 -27.29
CA GLY A 198 -5.88 6.07 -27.55
C GLY A 198 -5.36 6.96 -26.41
N GLN A 199 -5.20 6.43 -25.19
CA GLN A 199 -4.69 7.15 -24.03
C GLN A 199 -3.24 6.81 -23.69
N GLN A 200 -2.71 5.70 -24.19
CA GLN A 200 -1.38 5.20 -23.84
C GLN A 200 -0.24 6.20 -24.12
N SER A 201 -0.34 6.95 -25.21
CA SER A 201 0.67 7.99 -25.53
C SER A 201 0.71 9.09 -24.48
N GLN A 202 -0.46 9.55 -24.02
CA GLN A 202 -0.57 10.55 -22.97
C GLN A 202 0.00 9.99 -21.65
N ILE A 203 -0.35 8.75 -21.27
CA ILE A 203 0.14 8.11 -20.05
C ILE A 203 1.65 7.92 -20.09
N ARG A 204 2.24 7.56 -21.23
CA ARG A 204 3.72 7.50 -21.39
C ARG A 204 4.38 8.82 -21.09
N THR A 205 3.83 9.91 -21.64
CA THR A 205 4.35 11.25 -21.42
C THR A 205 4.22 11.65 -19.95
N GLN A 206 3.06 11.44 -19.34
CA GLN A 206 2.79 11.72 -17.95
C GLN A 206 3.72 10.92 -17.02
N LEU A 207 3.85 9.61 -17.25
CA LEU A 207 4.75 8.75 -16.49
C LEU A 207 6.22 9.20 -16.62
N GLY A 208 6.64 9.67 -17.80
CA GLY A 208 7.98 10.21 -18.02
C GLY A 208 8.30 11.47 -17.21
N PHE A 209 7.28 12.22 -16.79
CA PHE A 209 7.46 13.40 -15.94
C PHE A 209 7.43 13.10 -14.44
N VAL A 210 6.73 12.05 -14.02
CA VAL A 210 6.50 11.79 -12.60
C VAL A 210 7.24 10.60 -12.04
N LEU A 211 7.71 9.66 -12.88
CA LEU A 211 8.37 8.45 -12.41
C LEU A 211 9.80 8.76 -11.93
N GLU A 212 10.04 8.63 -10.65
CA GLU A 212 11.33 8.88 -10.01
C GLU A 212 12.15 7.59 -9.81
N ALA A 213 11.48 6.50 -9.45
CA ALA A 213 12.16 5.22 -9.24
C ALA A 213 11.26 4.01 -9.46
N VAL A 214 11.87 2.92 -9.91
CA VAL A 214 11.27 1.58 -9.92
C VAL A 214 12.19 0.64 -9.13
N VAL A 215 11.72 0.13 -8.02
CA VAL A 215 12.41 -0.83 -7.15
C VAL A 215 11.88 -2.22 -7.48
N CYS A 216 12.66 -3.00 -8.21
CA CYS A 216 12.30 -4.40 -8.54
C CYS A 216 12.92 -5.33 -7.51
N GLN A 217 12.07 -6.07 -6.78
CA GLN A 217 12.50 -6.86 -5.64
C GLN A 217 12.32 -8.36 -5.86
N GLN A 218 13.37 -9.10 -5.56
CA GLN A 218 13.37 -10.55 -5.57
C GLN A 218 14.19 -11.07 -4.37
N LEU A 219 13.64 -12.04 -3.64
CA LEU A 219 14.39 -12.76 -2.61
C LEU A 219 15.16 -13.92 -3.26
N LEU A 220 16.45 -13.96 -3.01
CA LEU A 220 17.33 -15.06 -3.39
C LEU A 220 17.44 -16.06 -2.23
N LYS A 221 17.62 -17.34 -2.56
CA LYS A 221 17.86 -18.41 -1.57
C LYS A 221 19.32 -18.39 -1.12
#